data_476c2e41cc9bb77da3aef9ef91a7b5c1
#
_entry.id   476c2e41cc9bb77da3aef9ef91a7b5c1
#
_cell.length_a   1.000
_cell.length_b   1.000
_cell.length_c   1.000
_cell.angle_alpha   90.00
_cell.angle_beta   90.00
_cell.angle_gamma   90.00
#
_symmetry.space_group_name_H-M   'P 1'
#
loop_
_entity.id
_entity.type
_entity.pdbx_description
1 polymer ?
#
loop_
_entity_poly.entity_id
_entity_poly.type
_entity_poly.pdbx_seq_one_letter_code
_entity_poly.pdbx_strand_id
1 'polypeptide(L)'
;MDFEKLYIDGAWVPSASDKWIEVENPASRSVIARVPAGNAEDVDRAAKAASAAFPAWRDTPLADRIALMEKFLTEFRAREEDLVRITVEELGSPVGFTRSSQVEYQYTRTRSYIDLAPTVPLVEKMGASTTYREPVGVVGCITPWNYPLGQVIQKIVPALLMGNTVILKPSQHTPLSAYYLTEAIEAAGFPKGVFNLITGRGGEIGNSLSTHPLVNMVSFTGSTKGGVTVAQHALESVKRVSLELSLIHISEPTRRTPI
;
A
#
# COMPACT_ATOMS: atom_id res chain seq x y z
N MET A 1 3.31 -10.85 17.06
CA MET A 1 3.61 -10.61 15.63
C MET A 1 5.11 -10.64 15.43
N ASP A 2 5.59 -11.33 14.41
CA ASP A 2 7.00 -11.32 13.99
C ASP A 2 7.19 -10.28 12.88
N PHE A 3 7.76 -9.13 13.22
CA PHE A 3 8.01 -8.04 12.27
C PHE A 3 9.35 -8.20 11.51
N GLU A 4 10.08 -9.27 11.74
CA GLU A 4 11.43 -9.47 11.22
C GLU A 4 11.47 -10.11 9.82
N LYS A 5 10.31 -10.22 9.15
CA LYS A 5 10.19 -10.83 7.83
C LYS A 5 9.45 -9.94 6.86
N LEU A 6 9.67 -10.15 5.58
CA LEU A 6 8.87 -9.62 4.48
C LEU A 6 7.78 -10.62 4.11
N TYR A 7 6.68 -10.17 3.51
CA TYR A 7 5.66 -11.06 2.97
C TYR A 7 5.77 -11.06 1.44
N ILE A 8 6.26 -12.16 0.90
CA ILE A 8 6.49 -12.31 -0.54
C ILE A 8 5.99 -13.67 -0.99
N ASP A 9 5.24 -13.69 -2.10
CA ASP A 9 4.70 -14.90 -2.71
C ASP A 9 3.87 -15.78 -1.77
N GLY A 10 3.07 -15.14 -0.91
CA GLY A 10 2.20 -15.83 0.02
C GLY A 10 2.92 -16.43 1.24
N ALA A 11 4.13 -15.97 1.55
CA ALA A 11 4.90 -16.46 2.68
C ALA A 11 5.68 -15.34 3.39
N TRP A 12 5.84 -15.48 4.70
CA TRP A 12 6.73 -14.66 5.51
C TRP A 12 8.17 -15.15 5.36
N VAL A 13 9.01 -14.36 4.70
CA VAL A 13 10.38 -14.74 4.33
C VAL A 13 11.40 -13.75 4.88
N PRO A 14 12.63 -14.18 5.17
CA PRO A 14 13.71 -13.26 5.52
C PRO A 14 14.02 -12.33 4.35
N SER A 15 14.45 -11.10 4.67
CA SER A 15 15.05 -10.19 3.69
C SER A 15 16.38 -10.74 3.18
N ALA A 16 16.73 -10.40 1.96
CA ALA A 16 18.06 -10.61 1.41
C ALA A 16 19.11 -9.63 2.01
N SER A 17 18.66 -8.63 2.76
CA SER A 17 19.50 -7.68 3.49
C SER A 17 19.65 -8.12 4.94
N ASP A 18 20.85 -7.90 5.50
CA ASP A 18 21.16 -8.07 6.93
C ASP A 18 20.88 -6.81 7.76
N LYS A 19 20.41 -5.73 7.11
CA LYS A 19 20.14 -4.44 7.74
C LYS A 19 18.72 -4.37 8.32
N TRP A 20 18.59 -3.54 9.36
CA TRP A 20 17.34 -3.35 10.08
C TRP A 20 16.96 -1.87 10.15
N ILE A 21 15.67 -1.63 10.34
CA ILE A 21 15.09 -0.33 10.68
C ILE A 21 14.44 -0.49 12.05
N GLU A 22 14.89 0.29 13.01
CA GLU A 22 14.23 0.40 14.31
C GLU A 22 12.99 1.28 14.17
N VAL A 23 11.89 0.82 14.75
CA VAL A 23 10.63 1.56 14.84
C VAL A 23 10.52 2.11 16.25
N GLU A 24 10.46 3.43 16.34
CA GLU A 24 10.47 4.16 17.58
C GLU A 24 9.05 4.62 17.93
N ASN A 25 8.65 4.49 19.18
CA ASN A 25 7.47 5.16 19.69
C ASN A 25 7.79 6.65 19.89
N PRO A 26 7.16 7.58 19.18
CA PRO A 26 7.51 9.00 19.21
C PRO A 26 7.23 9.68 20.56
N ALA A 27 6.34 9.12 21.39
CA ALA A 27 6.01 9.66 22.70
C ALA A 27 7.05 9.28 23.77
N SER A 28 7.49 8.03 23.79
CA SER A 28 8.45 7.50 24.78
C SER A 28 9.89 7.52 24.30
N ARG A 29 10.12 7.66 22.98
CA ARG A 29 11.42 7.53 22.33
C ARG A 29 12.06 6.15 22.47
N SER A 30 11.27 5.15 22.87
CA SER A 30 11.72 3.76 22.95
C SER A 30 11.55 3.03 21.62
N VAL A 31 12.48 2.13 21.32
CA VAL A 31 12.33 1.19 20.19
C VAL A 31 11.28 0.15 20.57
N ILE A 32 10.23 0.04 19.76
CA ILE A 32 9.11 -0.90 19.99
C ILE A 32 9.18 -2.13 19.10
N ALA A 33 9.87 -2.03 17.99
CA ALA A 33 10.11 -3.14 17.07
C ALA A 33 11.28 -2.84 16.14
N ARG A 34 11.69 -3.84 15.38
CA ARG A 34 12.55 -3.66 14.21
C ARG A 34 11.94 -4.37 13.00
N VAL A 35 12.17 -3.82 11.82
CA VAL A 35 11.73 -4.40 10.55
C VAL A 35 12.93 -4.50 9.60
N PRO A 36 12.92 -5.42 8.63
CA PRO A 36 13.98 -5.51 7.64
C PRO A 36 14.16 -4.18 6.87
N ALA A 37 15.41 -3.75 6.69
CA ALA A 37 15.75 -2.75 5.70
C ALA A 37 16.01 -3.47 4.36
N GLY A 38 14.95 -3.84 3.67
CA GLY A 38 15.01 -4.56 2.40
C GLY A 38 15.82 -3.83 1.34
N ASN A 39 16.27 -4.58 0.36
CA ASN A 39 17.15 -4.12 -0.72
C ASN A 39 16.53 -4.34 -2.12
N ALA A 40 17.29 -4.10 -3.17
CA ALA A 40 16.83 -4.28 -4.56
C ALA A 40 16.50 -5.75 -4.91
N GLU A 41 17.15 -6.72 -4.26
CA GLU A 41 16.85 -8.15 -4.44
C GLU A 41 15.47 -8.52 -3.88
N ASP A 42 15.09 -7.95 -2.73
CA ASP A 42 13.74 -8.14 -2.17
C ASP A 42 12.66 -7.53 -3.08
N VAL A 43 12.96 -6.37 -3.67
CA VAL A 43 12.06 -5.76 -4.67
C VAL A 43 11.91 -6.66 -5.89
N ASP A 44 13.01 -7.22 -6.41
CA ASP A 44 12.99 -8.14 -7.55
C ASP A 44 12.19 -9.42 -7.25
N ARG A 45 12.38 -10.02 -6.07
CA ARG A 45 11.59 -11.18 -5.61
C ARG A 45 10.10 -10.87 -5.57
N ALA A 46 9.72 -9.74 -4.96
CA ALA A 46 8.33 -9.32 -4.87
C ALA A 46 7.73 -8.99 -6.25
N ALA A 47 8.51 -8.34 -7.14
CA ALA A 47 8.06 -8.01 -8.49
C ALA A 47 7.87 -9.25 -9.37
N LYS A 48 8.75 -10.23 -9.26
CA LYS A 48 8.61 -11.53 -9.94
C LYS A 48 7.37 -12.29 -9.45
N ALA A 49 7.16 -12.35 -8.13
CA ALA A 49 5.98 -12.98 -7.54
C ALA A 49 4.68 -12.30 -7.99
N ALA A 50 4.63 -10.96 -7.93
CA ALA A 50 3.46 -10.19 -8.35
C ALA A 50 3.18 -10.34 -9.86
N SER A 51 4.22 -10.32 -10.69
CA SER A 51 4.10 -10.50 -12.14
C SER A 51 3.64 -11.90 -12.52
N ALA A 52 4.13 -12.92 -11.84
CA ALA A 52 3.71 -14.31 -12.06
C ALA A 52 2.24 -14.56 -11.66
N ALA A 53 1.77 -13.92 -10.59
CA ALA A 53 0.40 -14.03 -10.12
C ALA A 53 -0.60 -13.24 -10.98
N PHE A 54 -0.15 -12.18 -11.66
CA PHE A 54 -1.02 -11.22 -12.34
C PHE A 54 -1.97 -11.84 -13.37
N PRO A 55 -1.57 -12.72 -14.30
CA PRO A 55 -2.49 -13.26 -15.31
C PRO A 55 -3.70 -13.98 -14.69
N ALA A 56 -3.45 -14.86 -13.71
CA ALA A 56 -4.52 -15.58 -13.04
C ALA A 56 -5.42 -14.66 -12.21
N TRP A 57 -4.83 -13.67 -11.54
CA TRP A 57 -5.59 -12.70 -10.76
C TRP A 57 -6.43 -11.75 -11.62
N ARG A 58 -5.88 -11.28 -12.74
CA ARG A 58 -6.61 -10.49 -13.74
C ARG A 58 -7.86 -11.23 -14.22
N ASP A 59 -7.72 -12.51 -14.52
CA ASP A 59 -8.77 -13.35 -15.09
C ASP A 59 -9.76 -13.89 -14.03
N THR A 60 -9.45 -13.68 -12.72
CA THR A 60 -10.37 -14.00 -11.61
C THR A 60 -11.63 -13.13 -11.72
N PRO A 61 -12.85 -13.71 -11.69
CA PRO A 61 -14.09 -12.93 -11.73
C PRO A 61 -14.15 -11.87 -10.64
N LEU A 62 -14.74 -10.70 -10.95
CA LEU A 62 -14.90 -9.62 -9.96
C LEU A 62 -15.63 -10.09 -8.70
N ALA A 63 -16.65 -10.95 -8.84
CA ALA A 63 -17.39 -11.49 -7.71
C ALA A 63 -16.49 -12.29 -6.74
N ASP A 64 -15.53 -13.06 -7.26
CA ASP A 64 -14.60 -13.83 -6.43
C ASP A 64 -13.57 -12.91 -5.74
N ARG A 65 -13.11 -11.85 -6.43
CA ARG A 65 -12.25 -10.83 -5.80
C ARG A 65 -12.99 -10.07 -4.70
N ILE A 66 -14.28 -9.76 -4.91
CA ILE A 66 -15.15 -9.19 -3.88
C ILE A 66 -15.27 -10.14 -2.70
N ALA A 67 -15.54 -11.42 -2.93
CA ALA A 67 -15.66 -12.40 -1.85
C ALA A 67 -14.38 -12.52 -0.99
N LEU A 68 -13.20 -12.43 -1.60
CA LEU A 68 -11.92 -12.38 -0.88
C LEU A 68 -11.77 -11.07 -0.10
N MET A 69 -12.19 -9.94 -0.66
CA MET A 69 -12.14 -8.66 0.03
C MET A 69 -13.12 -8.58 1.22
N GLU A 70 -14.27 -9.28 1.14
CA GLU A 70 -15.20 -9.46 2.28
C GLU A 70 -14.54 -10.24 3.43
N LYS A 71 -13.83 -11.32 3.10
CA LYS A 71 -13.04 -12.06 4.09
C LYS A 71 -11.94 -11.17 4.70
N PHE A 72 -11.22 -10.42 3.87
CA PHE A 72 -10.24 -9.45 4.37
C PHE A 72 -10.88 -8.44 5.33
N LEU A 73 -12.05 -7.92 5.01
CA LEU A 73 -12.76 -6.98 5.88
C LEU A 73 -13.15 -7.60 7.22
N THR A 74 -13.53 -8.89 7.23
CA THR A 74 -13.80 -9.67 8.44
C THR A 74 -12.52 -9.82 9.29
N GLU A 75 -11.42 -10.19 8.65
CA GLU A 75 -10.11 -10.36 9.31
C GLU A 75 -9.52 -9.02 9.79
N PHE A 76 -9.76 -7.94 9.06
CA PHE A 76 -9.41 -6.58 9.49
C PHE A 76 -10.17 -6.20 10.77
N ARG A 77 -11.49 -6.48 10.82
CA ARG A 77 -12.32 -6.19 12.01
C ARG A 77 -11.89 -7.01 13.22
N ALA A 78 -11.51 -8.26 13.02
CA ALA A 78 -11.01 -9.12 14.09
C ALA A 78 -9.71 -8.61 14.73
N ARG A 79 -8.94 -7.78 14.01
CA ARG A 79 -7.67 -7.19 14.45
C ARG A 79 -7.78 -5.74 14.89
N GLU A 80 -8.99 -5.20 15.07
CA GLU A 80 -9.22 -3.78 15.35
C GLU A 80 -8.43 -3.28 16.55
N GLU A 81 -8.49 -3.99 17.69
CA GLU A 81 -7.80 -3.57 18.92
C GLU A 81 -6.28 -3.58 18.75
N ASP A 82 -5.74 -4.57 18.08
CA ASP A 82 -4.31 -4.63 17.76
C ASP A 82 -3.89 -3.50 16.81
N LEU A 83 -4.70 -3.20 15.80
CA LEU A 83 -4.46 -2.10 14.86
C LEU A 83 -4.51 -0.75 15.56
N VAL A 84 -5.45 -0.54 16.48
CA VAL A 84 -5.51 0.68 17.31
C VAL A 84 -4.24 0.80 18.15
N ARG A 85 -3.89 -0.26 18.89
CA ARG A 85 -2.73 -0.29 19.78
C ARG A 85 -1.44 0.01 19.02
N ILE A 86 -1.17 -0.76 17.96
CA ILE A 86 0.08 -0.61 17.22
C ILE A 86 0.19 0.74 16.50
N THR A 87 -0.93 1.29 16.00
CA THR A 87 -0.92 2.61 15.36
C THR A 87 -0.69 3.72 16.39
N VAL A 88 -1.22 3.62 17.61
CA VAL A 88 -0.90 4.53 18.70
C VAL A 88 0.59 4.46 19.02
N GLU A 89 1.16 3.26 19.10
CA GLU A 89 2.56 3.05 19.47
C GLU A 89 3.53 3.57 18.41
N GLU A 90 3.29 3.28 17.12
CA GLU A 90 4.22 3.68 16.05
C GLU A 90 4.04 5.12 15.55
N LEU A 91 2.81 5.68 15.64
CA LEU A 91 2.49 7.01 15.13
C LEU A 91 2.46 8.07 16.25
N GLY A 92 2.17 7.67 17.49
CA GLY A 92 1.98 8.60 18.60
C GLY A 92 0.65 9.34 18.55
N SER A 93 -0.36 8.85 17.82
CA SER A 93 -1.65 9.52 17.71
C SER A 93 -2.55 9.21 18.91
N PRO A 94 -3.46 10.15 19.32
CA PRO A 94 -4.38 9.91 20.43
C PRO A 94 -5.27 8.69 20.20
N VAL A 95 -5.51 7.86 21.22
CA VAL A 95 -6.26 6.60 21.15
C VAL A 95 -7.64 6.79 20.51
N GLY A 96 -8.42 7.78 20.94
CA GLY A 96 -9.76 8.06 20.41
C GLY A 96 -9.73 8.42 18.93
N PHE A 97 -8.78 9.27 18.50
CA PHE A 97 -8.58 9.61 17.10
C PHE A 97 -8.11 8.40 16.29
N THR A 98 -7.20 7.61 16.85
CA THR A 98 -6.71 6.39 16.17
C THR A 98 -7.86 5.43 15.92
N ARG A 99 -8.69 5.15 16.93
CA ARG A 99 -9.84 4.26 16.79
C ARG A 99 -10.79 4.75 15.71
N SER A 100 -11.25 6.00 15.79
CA SER A 100 -12.27 6.51 14.88
C SER A 100 -11.75 6.78 13.46
N SER A 101 -10.59 7.47 13.34
CA SER A 101 -10.13 8.01 12.06
C SER A 101 -9.08 7.15 11.37
N GLN A 102 -8.20 6.46 12.15
CA GLN A 102 -7.15 5.63 11.59
C GLN A 102 -7.63 4.19 11.33
N VAL A 103 -8.56 3.65 12.14
CA VAL A 103 -9.00 2.25 12.04
C VAL A 103 -10.44 2.15 11.54
N GLU A 104 -11.44 2.62 12.29
CA GLU A 104 -12.87 2.47 11.97
C GLU A 104 -13.23 3.09 10.61
N TYR A 105 -12.72 4.29 10.35
CA TYR A 105 -12.94 4.94 9.05
C TYR A 105 -12.35 4.14 7.89
N GLN A 106 -11.25 3.41 8.10
CA GLN A 106 -10.67 2.59 7.03
C GLN A 106 -11.45 1.30 6.79
N TYR A 107 -12.08 0.76 7.83
CA TYR A 107 -13.05 -0.32 7.70
C TYR A 107 -14.25 0.13 6.82
N THR A 108 -14.86 1.27 7.15
CA THR A 108 -15.96 1.85 6.38
C THR A 108 -15.55 2.18 4.94
N ARG A 109 -14.36 2.70 4.75
CA ARG A 109 -13.80 2.98 3.41
C ARG A 109 -13.62 1.70 2.59
N THR A 110 -13.10 0.64 3.19
CA THR A 110 -12.96 -0.66 2.52
C THR A 110 -14.32 -1.19 2.10
N ARG A 111 -15.35 -1.09 2.96
CA ARG A 111 -16.74 -1.42 2.64
C ARG A 111 -17.21 -0.64 1.41
N SER A 112 -16.99 0.67 1.40
CA SER A 112 -17.38 1.52 0.27
C SER A 112 -16.74 1.10 -1.05
N TYR A 113 -15.46 0.68 -1.04
CA TYR A 113 -14.82 0.17 -2.24
C TYR A 113 -15.42 -1.14 -2.73
N ILE A 114 -15.77 -2.05 -1.80
CA ILE A 114 -16.44 -3.31 -2.13
C ILE A 114 -17.78 -3.03 -2.79
N ASP A 115 -18.59 -2.15 -2.20
CA ASP A 115 -19.94 -1.81 -2.68
C ASP A 115 -19.91 -1.09 -4.03
N LEU A 116 -18.88 -0.27 -4.28
CA LEU A 116 -18.69 0.46 -5.54
C LEU A 116 -18.14 -0.42 -6.67
N ALA A 117 -17.35 -1.45 -6.36
CA ALA A 117 -16.65 -2.25 -7.38
C ALA A 117 -17.58 -2.80 -8.48
N PRO A 118 -18.80 -3.34 -8.18
CA PRO A 118 -19.71 -3.82 -9.21
C PRO A 118 -20.29 -2.72 -10.11
N THR A 119 -20.25 -1.46 -9.67
CA THR A 119 -20.82 -0.33 -10.42
C THR A 119 -19.83 0.27 -11.42
N VAL A 120 -18.56 -0.13 -11.37
CA VAL A 120 -17.53 0.35 -12.30
C VAL A 120 -17.77 -0.27 -13.67
N PRO A 121 -18.06 0.53 -14.73
CA PRO A 121 -18.28 -0.01 -16.06
C PRO A 121 -16.95 -0.47 -16.66
N LEU A 122 -16.71 -1.79 -16.67
CA LEU A 122 -15.50 -2.37 -17.25
C LEU A 122 -15.57 -2.44 -18.79
N VAL A 123 -16.77 -2.46 -19.35
CA VAL A 123 -17.01 -2.45 -20.80
C VAL A 123 -18.08 -1.42 -21.12
N GLU A 124 -17.80 -0.48 -22.00
CA GLU A 124 -18.75 0.56 -22.41
C GLU A 124 -18.82 0.64 -23.93
N LYS A 125 -20.06 0.69 -24.47
CA LYS A 125 -20.30 0.99 -25.88
C LYS A 125 -20.39 2.50 -26.09
N MET A 126 -19.56 3.01 -27.00
CA MET A 126 -19.52 4.43 -27.38
C MET A 126 -19.74 4.55 -28.91
N GLY A 127 -20.98 4.61 -29.33
CA GLY A 127 -21.32 4.59 -30.77
C GLY A 127 -20.91 3.25 -31.43
N ALA A 128 -20.01 3.30 -32.41
CA ALA A 128 -19.47 2.13 -33.10
C ALA A 128 -18.27 1.49 -32.37
N SER A 129 -17.76 2.10 -31.30
CA SER A 129 -16.59 1.64 -30.55
C SER A 129 -17.01 0.96 -29.24
N THR A 130 -16.16 0.05 -28.77
CA THR A 130 -16.27 -0.53 -27.43
C THR A 130 -15.00 -0.25 -26.66
N THR A 131 -15.13 0.33 -25.47
CA THR A 131 -14.03 0.62 -24.54
C THR A 131 -13.96 -0.47 -23.49
N TYR A 132 -12.77 -0.99 -23.23
CA TYR A 132 -12.48 -1.94 -22.16
C TYR A 132 -11.59 -1.30 -21.13
N ARG A 133 -11.94 -1.42 -19.83
CA ARG A 133 -11.07 -1.08 -18.72
C ARG A 133 -10.42 -2.35 -18.19
N GLU A 134 -9.11 -2.42 -18.33
CA GLU A 134 -8.32 -3.56 -17.91
C GLU A 134 -7.36 -3.19 -16.78
N PRO A 135 -7.01 -4.14 -15.88
CA PRO A 135 -5.99 -3.88 -14.86
C PRO A 135 -4.64 -3.54 -15.53
N VAL A 136 -3.90 -2.64 -14.89
CA VAL A 136 -2.61 -2.18 -15.42
C VAL A 136 -1.48 -3.19 -15.25
N GLY A 137 -1.61 -4.13 -14.32
CA GLY A 137 -0.58 -5.11 -14.00
C GLY A 137 -0.13 -5.06 -12.55
N VAL A 138 1.18 -5.03 -12.33
CA VAL A 138 1.81 -4.92 -11.01
C VAL A 138 1.82 -3.46 -10.57
N VAL A 139 1.27 -3.17 -9.40
CA VAL A 139 1.24 -1.83 -8.81
C VAL A 139 2.16 -1.75 -7.60
N GLY A 140 3.19 -0.91 -7.69
CA GLY A 140 4.02 -0.52 -6.55
C GLY A 140 3.33 0.57 -5.74
N CYS A 141 2.95 0.27 -4.49
CA CYS A 141 2.27 1.19 -3.58
C CYS A 141 3.26 1.71 -2.53
N ILE A 142 3.56 3.02 -2.56
CA ILE A 142 4.46 3.67 -1.60
C ILE A 142 3.66 4.63 -0.76
N THR A 143 3.63 4.44 0.57
CA THR A 143 2.79 5.20 1.49
C THR A 143 3.57 6.03 2.50
N PRO A 144 3.03 7.18 2.95
CA PRO A 144 3.62 8.05 3.97
C PRO A 144 3.33 7.53 5.38
N TRP A 145 3.82 8.27 6.38
CA TRP A 145 3.74 7.88 7.80
C TRP A 145 2.50 8.40 8.53
N ASN A 146 1.89 9.50 8.08
CA ASN A 146 0.91 10.27 8.86
C ASN A 146 -0.48 9.63 8.98
N TYR A 147 -0.89 8.83 7.98
CA TYR A 147 -2.12 8.03 7.99
C TYR A 147 -1.79 6.61 7.51
N PRO A 148 -1.02 5.82 8.29
CA PRO A 148 -0.42 4.58 7.82
C PRO A 148 -1.46 3.59 7.28
N LEU A 149 -2.52 3.29 8.04
CA LEU A 149 -3.60 2.41 7.58
C LEU A 149 -4.38 2.99 6.40
N GLY A 150 -4.76 4.27 6.50
CA GLY A 150 -5.58 4.95 5.50
C GLY A 150 -4.92 4.99 4.13
N GLN A 151 -3.64 5.32 4.09
CA GLN A 151 -2.88 5.42 2.84
C GLN A 151 -2.62 4.05 2.22
N VAL A 152 -2.47 3.01 3.03
CA VAL A 152 -2.36 1.63 2.54
C VAL A 152 -3.69 1.19 1.93
N ILE A 153 -4.80 1.30 2.66
CA ILE A 153 -6.14 0.88 2.21
C ILE A 153 -6.54 1.57 0.89
N GLN A 154 -6.31 2.88 0.78
CA GLN A 154 -6.63 3.66 -0.43
C GLN A 154 -5.93 3.15 -1.70
N LYS A 155 -4.79 2.51 -1.56
CA LYS A 155 -4.01 2.02 -2.69
C LYS A 155 -4.26 0.55 -2.96
N ILE A 156 -4.17 -0.30 -1.92
CA ILE A 156 -4.23 -1.75 -2.13
C ILE A 156 -5.63 -2.25 -2.45
N VAL A 157 -6.68 -1.75 -1.77
CA VAL A 157 -8.03 -2.27 -1.93
C VAL A 157 -8.57 -2.05 -3.34
N PRO A 158 -8.58 -0.82 -3.91
CA PRO A 158 -9.04 -0.63 -5.28
C PRO A 158 -8.16 -1.33 -6.31
N ALA A 159 -6.83 -1.41 -6.09
CA ALA A 159 -5.93 -2.13 -6.99
C ALA A 159 -6.27 -3.62 -7.05
N LEU A 160 -6.43 -4.28 -5.89
CA LEU A 160 -6.77 -5.69 -5.78
C LEU A 160 -8.17 -5.99 -6.34
N LEU A 161 -9.19 -5.19 -5.99
CA LEU A 161 -10.55 -5.35 -6.52
C LEU A 161 -10.59 -5.27 -8.04
N MET A 162 -9.80 -4.37 -8.64
CA MET A 162 -9.76 -4.20 -10.09
C MET A 162 -8.77 -5.15 -10.79
N GLY A 163 -8.30 -6.21 -10.12
CA GLY A 163 -7.51 -7.28 -10.72
C GLY A 163 -6.02 -6.98 -10.89
N ASN A 164 -5.50 -5.95 -10.23
CA ASN A 164 -4.06 -5.68 -10.20
C ASN A 164 -3.38 -6.48 -9.07
N THR A 165 -2.11 -6.84 -9.24
CA THR A 165 -1.27 -7.33 -8.15
C THR A 165 -0.50 -6.20 -7.51
N VAL A 166 -0.15 -6.34 -6.23
CA VAL A 166 0.36 -5.25 -5.40
C VAL A 166 1.68 -5.59 -4.73
N ILE A 167 2.59 -4.62 -4.73
CA ILE A 167 3.77 -4.58 -3.88
C ILE A 167 3.64 -3.35 -2.99
N LEU A 168 3.40 -3.56 -1.70
CA LEU A 168 3.28 -2.50 -0.71
C LEU A 168 4.62 -2.18 -0.07
N LYS A 169 5.00 -0.92 -0.11
CA LYS A 169 6.10 -0.35 0.67
C LYS A 169 5.56 0.72 1.61
N PRO A 170 5.29 0.40 2.89
CA PRO A 170 4.88 1.39 3.88
C PRO A 170 6.03 2.33 4.24
N SER A 171 5.71 3.43 4.92
CA SER A 171 6.72 4.30 5.51
C SER A 171 7.61 3.52 6.47
N GLN A 172 8.91 3.84 6.48
CA GLN A 172 9.86 3.28 7.45
C GLN A 172 9.58 3.72 8.90
N HIS A 173 8.82 4.81 9.10
CA HIS A 173 8.48 5.35 10.42
C HIS A 173 7.25 4.68 11.04
N THR A 174 6.33 4.20 10.21
CA THR A 174 5.08 3.56 10.65
C THR A 174 4.79 2.33 9.79
N PRO A 175 5.63 1.29 9.84
CA PRO A 175 5.44 0.10 9.02
C PRO A 175 4.58 -0.97 9.70
N LEU A 176 4.42 -0.93 11.04
CA LEU A 176 3.93 -2.07 11.81
C LEU A 176 2.44 -2.38 11.58
N SER A 177 1.63 -1.34 11.42
CA SER A 177 0.21 -1.50 11.07
C SER A 177 0.01 -2.23 9.73
N ALA A 178 0.94 -2.05 8.77
CA ALA A 178 0.89 -2.78 7.50
C ALA A 178 1.13 -4.29 7.66
N TYR A 179 1.86 -4.73 8.67
CA TYR A 179 2.01 -6.16 8.98
C TYR A 179 0.69 -6.79 9.42
N TYR A 180 -0.06 -6.13 10.30
CA TYR A 180 -1.39 -6.60 10.72
C TYR A 180 -2.38 -6.64 9.56
N LEU A 181 -2.33 -5.68 8.64
CA LEU A 181 -3.12 -5.74 7.40
C LEU A 181 -2.69 -6.90 6.50
N THR A 182 -1.40 -7.19 6.45
CA THR A 182 -0.86 -8.32 5.67
C THR A 182 -1.32 -9.67 6.23
N GLU A 183 -1.35 -9.83 7.56
CA GLU A 183 -1.94 -11.02 8.19
C GLU A 183 -3.43 -11.16 7.88
N ALA A 184 -4.16 -10.04 7.83
CA ALA A 184 -5.57 -10.07 7.45
C ALA A 184 -5.75 -10.50 5.97
N ILE A 185 -4.87 -10.09 5.08
CA ILE A 185 -4.85 -10.52 3.67
C ILE A 185 -4.51 -12.01 3.56
N GLU A 186 -3.51 -12.48 4.31
CA GLU A 186 -3.12 -13.89 4.36
C GLU A 186 -4.28 -14.76 4.88
N ALA A 187 -4.89 -14.37 6.01
CA ALA A 187 -6.02 -15.08 6.62
C ALA A 187 -7.28 -15.08 5.72
N ALA A 188 -7.48 -14.04 4.92
CA ALA A 188 -8.55 -13.98 3.92
C ALA A 188 -8.35 -14.96 2.75
N GLY A 189 -7.13 -15.50 2.58
CA GLY A 189 -6.82 -16.51 1.57
C GLY A 189 -6.56 -15.93 0.17
N PHE A 190 -5.99 -14.74 0.06
CA PHE A 190 -5.54 -14.21 -1.24
C PHE A 190 -4.50 -15.14 -1.87
N PRO A 191 -4.55 -15.34 -3.20
CA PRO A 191 -3.57 -16.17 -3.88
C PRO A 191 -2.14 -15.65 -3.71
N LYS A 192 -1.17 -16.57 -3.74
CA LYS A 192 0.26 -16.25 -3.65
C LYS A 192 0.65 -15.22 -4.70
N GLY A 193 1.52 -14.27 -4.33
CA GLY A 193 2.01 -13.23 -5.21
C GLY A 193 1.04 -12.08 -5.50
N VAL A 194 -0.27 -12.23 -5.26
CA VAL A 194 -1.27 -11.16 -5.50
C VAL A 194 -1.00 -9.94 -4.63
N PHE A 195 -0.57 -10.14 -3.40
CA PHE A 195 -0.13 -9.08 -2.49
C PHE A 195 1.24 -9.42 -1.91
N ASN A 196 2.12 -8.41 -1.84
CA ASN A 196 3.45 -8.51 -1.26
C ASN A 196 3.73 -7.29 -0.38
N LEU A 197 4.37 -7.50 0.77
CA LEU A 197 4.83 -6.44 1.69
C LEU A 197 6.35 -6.43 1.75
N ILE A 198 6.95 -5.30 1.43
CA ILE A 198 8.37 -5.06 1.58
C ILE A 198 8.61 -3.81 2.43
N THR A 199 9.48 -3.90 3.41
CA THR A 199 9.91 -2.77 4.23
C THR A 199 11.31 -2.32 3.83
N GLY A 200 11.61 -1.04 4.01
CA GLY A 200 12.91 -0.49 3.68
C GLY A 200 12.91 1.03 3.53
N ARG A 201 14.09 1.59 3.32
CA ARG A 201 14.28 3.03 3.17
C ARG A 201 13.78 3.52 1.80
N GLY A 202 13.14 4.70 1.79
CA GLY A 202 12.55 5.26 0.56
C GLY A 202 13.57 5.44 -0.58
N GLY A 203 14.79 5.91 -0.27
CA GLY A 203 15.86 6.12 -1.24
C GLY A 203 16.48 4.83 -1.81
N GLU A 204 16.26 3.70 -1.16
CA GLU A 204 16.76 2.39 -1.62
C GLU A 204 15.66 1.64 -2.36
N ILE A 205 14.73 1.05 -1.62
CA ILE A 205 13.71 0.20 -2.23
C ILE A 205 12.61 0.97 -2.96
N GLY A 206 12.35 2.24 -2.59
CA GLY A 206 11.40 3.09 -3.32
C GLY A 206 11.88 3.39 -4.74
N ASN A 207 13.17 3.68 -4.90
CA ASN A 207 13.78 3.87 -6.22
C ASN A 207 13.78 2.56 -7.01
N SER A 208 14.23 1.45 -6.40
CA SER A 208 14.22 0.12 -7.02
C SER A 208 12.82 -0.28 -7.49
N LEU A 209 11.78 -0.01 -6.69
CA LEU A 209 10.38 -0.29 -7.07
C LEU A 209 9.93 0.58 -8.25
N SER A 210 10.34 1.86 -8.28
CA SER A 210 9.96 2.80 -9.33
C SER A 210 10.63 2.53 -10.67
N THR A 211 11.86 1.98 -10.68
CA THR A 211 12.60 1.62 -11.90
C THR A 211 12.32 0.19 -12.38
N HIS A 212 11.78 -0.68 -11.52
CA HIS A 212 11.70 -2.12 -11.79
C HIS A 212 10.88 -2.44 -13.06
N PRO A 213 11.40 -3.22 -14.04
CA PRO A 213 10.75 -3.44 -15.33
C PRO A 213 9.40 -4.20 -15.23
N LEU A 214 9.22 -5.05 -14.22
CA LEU A 214 7.98 -5.79 -14.01
C LEU A 214 6.90 -4.99 -13.24
N VAL A 215 7.20 -3.77 -12.76
CA VAL A 215 6.22 -2.87 -12.15
C VAL A 215 5.61 -2.00 -13.24
N ASN A 216 4.29 -2.03 -13.39
CA ASN A 216 3.57 -1.33 -14.47
C ASN A 216 3.07 0.05 -14.03
N MET A 217 2.82 0.23 -12.73
CA MET A 217 2.37 1.49 -12.15
C MET A 217 2.99 1.71 -10.78
N VAL A 218 3.30 2.97 -10.46
CA VAL A 218 3.66 3.37 -9.09
C VAL A 218 2.62 4.34 -8.56
N SER A 219 2.04 4.00 -7.42
CA SER A 219 1.14 4.87 -6.66
C SER A 219 1.88 5.36 -5.42
N PHE A 220 2.21 6.64 -5.41
CA PHE A 220 3.00 7.29 -4.36
C PHE A 220 2.18 8.34 -3.62
N THR A 221 2.26 8.35 -2.30
CA THR A 221 1.82 9.46 -1.46
C THR A 221 2.97 9.91 -0.57
N GLY A 222 3.26 11.20 -0.57
CA GLY A 222 4.36 11.75 0.24
C GLY A 222 4.74 13.18 -0.11
N SER A 223 6.02 13.52 0.11
CA SER A 223 6.54 14.85 -0.20
C SER A 223 6.63 15.10 -1.71
N THR A 224 6.51 16.37 -2.12
CA THR A 224 6.70 16.78 -3.52
C THR A 224 8.04 16.31 -4.07
N LYS A 225 9.14 16.45 -3.30
CA LYS A 225 10.47 15.97 -3.70
C LYS A 225 10.48 14.46 -3.96
N GLY A 226 9.86 13.67 -3.07
CA GLY A 226 9.73 12.22 -3.25
C GLY A 226 8.93 11.86 -4.50
N GLY A 227 7.82 12.57 -4.74
CA GLY A 227 6.99 12.38 -5.94
C GLY A 227 7.73 12.68 -7.24
N VAL A 228 8.50 13.76 -7.29
CA VAL A 228 9.35 14.09 -8.45
C VAL A 228 10.37 12.98 -8.70
N THR A 229 11.04 12.49 -7.66
CA THR A 229 12.01 11.38 -7.79
C THR A 229 11.33 10.12 -8.32
N VAL A 230 10.17 9.73 -7.77
CA VAL A 230 9.40 8.57 -8.25
C VAL A 230 9.00 8.73 -9.72
N ALA A 231 8.50 9.90 -10.10
CA ALA A 231 8.12 10.19 -11.48
C ALA A 231 9.30 10.08 -12.45
N GLN A 232 10.46 10.66 -12.08
CA GLN A 232 11.68 10.58 -12.88
C GLN A 232 12.12 9.12 -13.12
N HIS A 233 12.15 8.29 -12.08
CA HIS A 233 12.49 6.88 -12.20
C HIS A 233 11.46 6.09 -13.02
N ALA A 234 10.18 6.39 -12.88
CA ALA A 234 9.12 5.74 -13.61
C ALA A 234 9.15 6.06 -15.12
N LEU A 235 9.66 7.23 -15.51
CA LEU A 235 9.80 7.65 -16.92
C LEU A 235 10.77 6.78 -17.72
N GLU A 236 11.77 6.15 -17.09
CA GLU A 236 12.73 5.27 -17.77
C GLU A 236 12.05 4.12 -18.54
N SER A 237 10.87 3.71 -18.10
CA SER A 237 10.07 2.65 -18.75
C SER A 237 8.62 3.08 -19.03
N VAL A 238 8.35 4.41 -19.02
CA VAL A 238 7.04 5.00 -19.31
C VAL A 238 5.91 4.38 -18.47
N LYS A 239 6.17 4.11 -17.19
CA LYS A 239 5.19 3.55 -16.25
C LYS A 239 4.08 4.57 -15.97
N ARG A 240 2.90 4.06 -15.65
CA ARG A 240 1.86 4.89 -15.04
C ARG A 240 2.28 5.35 -13.66
N VAL A 241 1.99 6.61 -13.32
CA VAL A 241 2.30 7.19 -12.01
C VAL A 241 1.05 7.88 -11.48
N SER A 242 0.72 7.60 -10.21
CA SER A 242 -0.28 8.34 -9.43
C SER A 242 0.43 8.99 -8.26
N LEU A 243 0.36 10.31 -8.17
CA LEU A 243 1.05 11.10 -7.14
C LEU A 243 0.03 11.84 -6.30
N GLU A 244 0.01 11.54 -5.00
CA GLU A 244 -0.72 12.26 -3.97
C GLU A 244 0.30 13.04 -3.13
N LEU A 245 0.47 14.32 -3.42
CA LEU A 245 1.57 15.11 -2.88
C LEU A 245 1.11 16.04 -1.75
N SER A 246 2.06 16.36 -0.86
CA SER A 246 1.86 17.32 0.21
C SER A 246 1.57 18.71 -0.35
N LEU A 247 0.53 19.37 0.19
CA LEU A 247 0.15 20.73 -0.17
C LEU A 247 0.83 21.80 0.68
N ILE A 248 1.68 21.42 1.63
CA ILE A 248 2.30 22.36 2.58
C ILE A 248 3.16 23.46 1.88
N HIS A 249 3.65 23.17 0.68
CA HIS A 249 4.43 24.12 -0.12
C HIS A 249 3.63 24.88 -1.17
N ILE A 250 2.33 24.61 -1.29
CA ILE A 250 1.43 25.24 -2.25
C ILE A 250 0.61 26.35 -1.57
N SER A 251 0.44 26.31 -0.26
CA SER A 251 -0.16 27.40 0.52
C SER A 251 0.85 28.53 0.64
N GLU A 252 0.82 29.50 -0.25
CA GLU A 252 1.45 30.79 0.03
C GLU A 252 0.78 31.39 1.26
N PRO A 253 1.56 31.85 2.28
CA PRO A 253 0.99 32.65 3.33
C PRO A 253 0.38 33.90 2.68
N THR A 254 -0.93 34.04 2.74
CA THR A 254 -1.62 35.27 2.34
C THR A 254 -0.94 36.41 3.07
N ARG A 255 -0.14 37.21 2.37
CA ARG A 255 0.35 38.47 2.87
C ARG A 255 -0.90 39.32 3.19
N ARG A 256 -1.15 39.50 4.48
CA ARG A 256 -2.06 40.58 4.90
C ARG A 256 -1.46 41.87 4.36
N THR A 257 -2.07 42.44 3.32
CA THR A 257 -1.84 43.82 2.97
C THR A 257 -2.26 44.63 4.18
N PRO A 258 -1.38 45.44 4.77
CA PRO A 258 -1.81 46.40 5.79
C PRO A 258 -2.81 47.36 5.14
N ILE A 259 -3.97 47.50 5.76
CA ILE A 259 -4.96 48.53 5.45
C ILE A 259 -4.41 49.86 5.94
#